data_31838b943ed30c96ce91d08e3f9ccb96
#
_entry.id   31838b943ed30c96ce91d08e3f9ccb96
#
_cell.length_a   1.000
_cell.length_b   1.000
_cell.length_c   1.000
_cell.angle_alpha   90.00
_cell.angle_beta   90.00
_cell.angle_gamma   90.00
#
_symmetry.space_group_name_H-M   'P 1'
#
loop_
_entity.id
_entity.type
_entity.pdbx_description
1 polymer ?
#
loop_
_entity_poly.entity_id
_entity_poly.type
_entity_poly.pdbx_seq_one_letter_code
_entity_poly.pdbx_strand_id
1 'polypeptide(L)'
;MGAYFDELCRAMEYLSQDSRTMFIGQAVAVTGTAMTTTLKNVSDEKKLELPVAEEMQMGLSTGMALAGLIPVTFYPRWNFLLLAVNQLVNHLDKVKHMSREGFQPKVIIRTGIGSTRPLNPQCQHLGDFTEAFRLMLTNIEVIRLDETEDIFPAYKKALERTDGKCTILVEWGDYYNEK
;
A
#
# COMPACT_ATOMS: atom_id res chain seq x y z
N MET A 1 -12.03 14.41 -11.07
CA MET A 1 -10.92 13.92 -10.27
C MET A 1 -9.67 14.62 -10.77
N GLY A 2 -8.68 14.85 -9.91
CA GLY A 2 -7.49 15.62 -10.25
C GLY A 2 -6.39 14.78 -10.89
N ALA A 3 -5.31 15.45 -11.32
CA ALA A 3 -4.14 14.80 -11.91
C ALA A 3 -3.47 13.80 -10.96
N TYR A 4 -3.49 14.06 -9.65
CA TYR A 4 -3.02 13.15 -8.61
C TYR A 4 -3.73 11.80 -8.67
N PHE A 5 -5.06 11.82 -8.79
CA PHE A 5 -5.84 10.60 -8.93
C PHE A 5 -5.55 9.85 -10.24
N ASP A 6 -5.37 10.56 -11.33
CA ASP A 6 -5.10 9.95 -12.64
C ASP A 6 -3.72 9.27 -12.64
N GLU A 7 -2.70 9.86 -12.00
CA GLU A 7 -1.40 9.22 -11.83
C GLU A 7 -1.46 7.97 -10.92
N LEU A 8 -2.31 7.97 -9.88
CA LEU A 8 -2.57 6.76 -9.10
C LEU A 8 -3.21 5.66 -9.94
N CYS A 9 -4.20 6.00 -10.78
CA CYS A 9 -4.81 5.01 -11.70
C CYS A 9 -3.78 4.44 -12.66
N ARG A 10 -2.94 5.31 -13.26
CA ARG A 10 -1.85 4.92 -14.15
C ARG A 10 -0.85 3.98 -13.46
N ALA A 11 -0.50 4.29 -12.21
CA ALA A 11 0.40 3.45 -11.42
C ALA A 11 -0.22 2.08 -11.15
N MET A 12 -1.50 2.00 -10.78
CA MET A 12 -2.19 0.72 -10.56
C MET A 12 -2.29 -0.12 -11.82
N GLU A 13 -2.60 0.50 -12.95
CA GLU A 13 -2.62 -0.17 -14.25
C GLU A 13 -1.23 -0.73 -14.60
N TYR A 14 -0.16 0.06 -14.40
CA TYR A 14 1.22 -0.40 -14.60
C TYR A 14 1.56 -1.61 -13.72
N LEU A 15 1.28 -1.53 -12.42
CA LEU A 15 1.51 -2.66 -11.51
C LEU A 15 0.75 -3.91 -11.94
N SER A 16 -0.46 -3.76 -12.47
CA SER A 16 -1.30 -4.88 -12.88
C SER A 16 -0.77 -5.67 -14.07
N GLN A 17 0.17 -5.12 -14.83
CA GLN A 17 0.79 -5.79 -15.98
C GLN A 17 1.79 -6.89 -15.56
N ASP A 18 2.36 -6.82 -14.35
CA ASP A 18 3.21 -7.90 -13.82
C ASP A 18 2.31 -9.08 -13.38
N SER A 19 2.56 -10.25 -13.92
CA SER A 19 1.76 -11.46 -13.64
C SER A 19 1.75 -11.85 -12.15
N ARG A 20 2.75 -11.44 -11.40
CA ARG A 20 2.91 -11.76 -9.98
C ARG A 20 2.12 -10.83 -9.06
N THR A 21 1.68 -9.66 -9.54
CA THR A 21 0.96 -8.71 -8.68
C THR A 21 -0.46 -9.17 -8.37
N MET A 22 -0.85 -8.99 -7.10
CA MET A 22 -2.22 -9.17 -6.61
C MET A 22 -2.59 -7.99 -5.72
N PHE A 23 -3.76 -7.40 -5.95
CA PHE A 23 -4.30 -6.28 -5.19
C PHE A 23 -5.19 -6.84 -4.09
N ILE A 24 -4.82 -6.63 -2.84
CA ILE A 24 -5.50 -7.28 -1.71
C ILE A 24 -5.86 -6.26 -0.62
N GLY A 25 -6.99 -6.47 0.01
CA GLY A 25 -7.44 -5.67 1.13
C GLY A 25 -8.94 -5.57 1.23
N GLN A 26 -9.40 -4.74 2.13
CA GLN A 26 -10.80 -4.36 2.24
C GLN A 26 -11.16 -3.35 1.16
N ALA A 27 -12.31 -3.52 0.53
CA ALA A 27 -12.84 -2.66 -0.53
C ALA A 27 -11.90 -2.53 -1.74
N VAL A 28 -11.25 -3.62 -2.14
CA VAL A 28 -10.46 -3.66 -3.39
C VAL A 28 -11.25 -4.20 -4.57
N ALA A 29 -12.16 -5.14 -4.35
CA ALA A 29 -13.06 -5.67 -5.37
C ALA A 29 -14.47 -5.04 -5.30
N VAL A 30 -14.84 -4.48 -4.16
CA VAL A 30 -16.13 -3.83 -3.93
C VAL A 30 -15.95 -2.31 -3.91
N THR A 31 -16.69 -1.59 -4.73
CA THR A 31 -16.67 -0.12 -4.75
C THR A 31 -17.09 0.46 -3.40
N GLY A 32 -16.36 1.44 -2.87
CA GLY A 32 -16.73 2.05 -1.59
C GLY A 32 -15.74 3.06 -1.06
N THR A 33 -14.49 3.06 -1.53
CA THR A 33 -13.50 4.07 -1.16
C THR A 33 -12.89 4.74 -2.39
N ALA A 34 -12.42 5.97 -2.24
CA ALA A 34 -11.71 6.66 -3.31
C ALA A 34 -10.45 5.89 -3.75
N MET A 35 -9.77 5.24 -2.80
CA MET A 35 -8.60 4.41 -3.08
C MET A 35 -8.93 3.21 -3.97
N THR A 36 -10.08 2.55 -3.77
CA THR A 36 -10.57 1.46 -4.62
C THR A 36 -10.84 1.92 -6.06
N THR A 37 -11.36 3.13 -6.23
CA THR A 37 -11.65 3.67 -7.58
C THR A 37 -10.40 3.82 -8.44
N THR A 38 -9.22 3.89 -7.84
CA THR A 38 -7.96 3.89 -8.60
C THR A 38 -7.69 2.55 -9.32
N LEU A 39 -8.41 1.48 -8.95
CA LEU A 39 -8.31 0.15 -9.57
C LEU A 39 -9.27 -0.06 -10.74
N LYS A 40 -9.87 1.00 -11.28
CA LYS A 40 -10.88 0.91 -12.37
C LYS A 40 -10.39 0.17 -13.63
N ASN A 41 -9.08 0.22 -13.91
CA ASN A 41 -8.47 -0.45 -15.07
C ASN A 41 -7.75 -1.76 -14.70
N VAL A 42 -7.87 -2.22 -13.46
CA VAL A 42 -7.28 -3.49 -13.01
C VAL A 42 -8.31 -4.60 -13.14
N SER A 43 -7.93 -5.73 -13.73
CA SER A 43 -8.79 -6.92 -13.87
C SER A 43 -9.24 -7.44 -12.50
N ASP A 44 -10.49 -7.90 -12.41
CA ASP A 44 -11.06 -8.45 -11.17
C ASP A 44 -10.34 -9.72 -10.72
N GLU A 45 -9.76 -10.49 -11.63
CA GLU A 45 -8.93 -11.67 -11.32
C GLU A 45 -7.69 -11.34 -10.48
N LYS A 46 -7.25 -10.09 -10.51
CA LYS A 46 -6.11 -9.60 -9.72
C LYS A 46 -6.51 -8.97 -8.40
N LYS A 47 -7.80 -8.95 -8.07
CA LYS A 47 -8.32 -8.34 -6.85
C LYS A 47 -8.79 -9.41 -5.88
N LEU A 48 -8.25 -9.38 -4.68
CA LEU A 48 -8.67 -10.27 -3.58
C LEU A 48 -9.29 -9.43 -2.46
N GLU A 49 -10.61 -9.48 -2.36
CA GLU A 49 -11.35 -8.84 -1.27
C GLU A 49 -11.11 -9.57 0.03
N LEU A 50 -10.79 -8.84 1.09
CA LEU A 50 -10.61 -9.39 2.43
C LEU A 50 -11.60 -8.76 3.42
N PRO A 51 -11.95 -9.48 4.50
CA PRO A 51 -12.68 -8.88 5.60
C PRO A 51 -11.82 -7.83 6.32
N VAL A 52 -12.46 -7.03 7.19
CA VAL A 52 -11.77 -6.07 8.07
C VAL A 52 -10.95 -6.85 9.10
N ALA A 53 -9.70 -7.15 8.78
CA ALA A 53 -8.75 -7.88 9.62
C ALA A 53 -7.32 -7.53 9.20
N GLU A 54 -6.87 -6.34 9.56
CA GLU A 54 -5.65 -5.71 9.04
C GLU A 54 -4.38 -6.50 9.38
N GLU A 55 -4.32 -7.09 10.58
CA GLU A 55 -3.20 -7.95 10.97
C GLU A 55 -3.15 -9.22 10.11
N MET A 56 -4.28 -9.88 9.89
CA MET A 56 -4.37 -11.04 8.99
C MET A 56 -3.99 -10.66 7.56
N GLN A 57 -4.44 -9.50 7.08
CA GLN A 57 -4.11 -8.99 5.75
C GLN A 57 -2.60 -8.82 5.55
N MET A 58 -1.89 -8.27 6.53
CA MET A 58 -0.43 -8.11 6.46
C MET A 58 0.28 -9.46 6.52
N GLY A 59 -0.18 -10.38 7.38
CA GLY A 59 0.34 -11.75 7.44
C GLY A 59 0.16 -12.50 6.13
N LEU A 60 -1.02 -12.41 5.52
CA LEU A 60 -1.31 -12.98 4.20
C LEU A 60 -0.40 -12.36 3.11
N SER A 61 -0.24 -11.02 3.12
CA SER A 61 0.67 -10.33 2.18
C SER A 61 2.09 -10.87 2.29
N THR A 62 2.57 -11.06 3.51
CA THR A 62 3.90 -11.64 3.76
C THR A 62 3.99 -13.05 3.19
N GLY A 63 3.01 -13.91 3.47
CA GLY A 63 2.96 -15.29 2.95
C GLY A 63 2.90 -15.35 1.43
N MET A 64 2.09 -14.49 0.79
CA MET A 64 2.02 -14.39 -0.68
C MET A 64 3.37 -13.97 -1.28
N ALA A 65 4.06 -13.02 -0.64
CA ALA A 65 5.38 -12.57 -1.10
C ALA A 65 6.45 -13.67 -0.95
N LEU A 66 6.39 -14.49 0.10
CA LEU A 66 7.25 -15.67 0.27
C LEU A 66 6.96 -16.75 -0.78
N ALA A 67 5.73 -16.82 -1.28
CA ALA A 67 5.33 -17.71 -2.38
C ALA A 67 5.68 -17.16 -3.77
N GLY A 68 6.35 -16.00 -3.87
CA GLY A 68 6.80 -15.40 -5.12
C GLY A 68 5.83 -14.44 -5.79
N LEU A 69 4.70 -14.12 -5.16
CA LEU A 69 3.79 -13.08 -5.59
C LEU A 69 4.27 -11.70 -5.15
N ILE A 70 3.67 -10.65 -5.69
CA ILE A 70 3.92 -9.26 -5.30
C ILE A 70 2.56 -8.66 -4.85
N PRO A 71 2.18 -8.82 -3.57
CA PRO A 71 0.95 -8.23 -3.10
C PRO A 71 1.06 -6.70 -3.04
N VAL A 72 0.04 -6.05 -3.60
CA VAL A 72 -0.26 -4.63 -3.43
C VAL A 72 -1.37 -4.56 -2.40
N THR A 73 -1.02 -4.26 -1.16
CA THR A 73 -1.95 -4.36 -0.02
C THR A 73 -2.46 -2.99 0.42
N PHE A 74 -3.76 -2.88 0.63
CA PHE A 74 -4.48 -1.62 0.80
C PHE A 74 -4.91 -1.41 2.25
N TYR A 75 -4.48 -0.30 2.82
CA TYR A 75 -4.95 0.22 4.10
C TYR A 75 -5.43 1.65 3.85
N PRO A 76 -6.74 1.91 3.71
CA PRO A 76 -7.25 3.19 3.21
C PRO A 76 -6.82 4.43 4.01
N ARG A 77 -6.36 4.23 5.23
CA ARG A 77 -5.79 5.28 6.10
C ARG A 77 -4.68 4.70 6.98
N TRP A 78 -3.73 5.52 7.38
CA TRP A 78 -2.69 5.16 8.34
C TRP A 78 -3.24 4.49 9.61
N ASN A 79 -4.37 5.00 10.11
CA ASN A 79 -4.98 4.48 11.33
C ASN A 79 -5.37 2.99 11.24
N PHE A 80 -5.70 2.50 10.05
CA PHE A 80 -5.96 1.07 9.84
C PHE A 80 -4.66 0.27 9.74
N LEU A 81 -3.61 0.81 9.14
CA LEU A 81 -2.31 0.15 9.11
C LEU A 81 -1.72 -0.02 10.53
N LEU A 82 -2.07 0.84 11.49
CA LEU A 82 -1.66 0.68 12.89
C LEU A 82 -2.10 -0.67 13.48
N LEU A 83 -3.23 -1.24 13.04
CA LEU A 83 -3.70 -2.55 13.50
C LEU A 83 -2.82 -3.71 13.00
N ALA A 84 -2.01 -3.49 11.97
CA ALA A 84 -1.10 -4.46 11.38
C ALA A 84 0.37 -4.27 11.81
N VAL A 85 0.65 -3.37 12.76
CA VAL A 85 2.03 -3.00 13.17
C VAL A 85 2.85 -4.20 13.59
N ASN A 86 2.27 -5.15 14.32
CA ASN A 86 3.00 -6.34 14.75
C ASN A 86 3.50 -7.15 13.53
N GLN A 87 2.64 -7.46 12.58
CA GLN A 87 3.02 -8.20 11.37
C GLN A 87 4.00 -7.41 10.49
N LEU A 88 3.85 -6.09 10.45
CA LEU A 88 4.74 -5.23 9.67
C LEU A 88 6.14 -5.15 10.28
N VAL A 89 6.23 -4.78 11.56
CA VAL A 89 7.51 -4.45 12.23
C VAL A 89 8.27 -5.70 12.67
N ASN A 90 7.56 -6.69 13.24
CA ASN A 90 8.20 -7.87 13.82
C ASN A 90 8.38 -9.02 12.82
N HIS A 91 7.60 -9.03 11.73
CA HIS A 91 7.66 -10.11 10.75
C HIS A 91 8.15 -9.61 9.38
N LEU A 92 7.39 -8.83 8.65
CA LEU A 92 7.75 -8.42 7.28
C LEU A 92 9.08 -7.66 7.22
N ASP A 93 9.31 -6.71 8.13
CA ASP A 93 10.56 -5.94 8.19
C ASP A 93 11.76 -6.80 8.57
N LYS A 94 11.57 -7.88 9.31
CA LYS A 94 12.66 -8.71 9.86
C LYS A 94 12.91 -10.01 9.09
N VAL A 95 11.97 -10.47 8.26
CA VAL A 95 12.06 -11.79 7.61
C VAL A 95 13.32 -11.97 6.78
N LYS A 96 13.76 -10.94 6.07
CA LYS A 96 15.02 -10.96 5.32
C LYS A 96 16.21 -11.26 6.22
N HIS A 97 16.32 -10.55 7.34
CA HIS A 97 17.39 -10.76 8.32
C HIS A 97 17.27 -12.12 9.02
N MET A 98 16.07 -12.49 9.48
CA MET A 98 15.83 -13.78 10.16
C MET A 98 16.14 -14.99 9.27
N SER A 99 15.90 -14.88 7.98
CA SER A 99 16.21 -15.92 6.99
C SER A 99 17.66 -15.88 6.48
N ARG A 100 18.50 -15.01 7.00
CA ARG A 100 19.89 -14.79 6.52
C ARG A 100 19.92 -14.54 5.00
N GLU A 101 19.12 -13.59 4.53
CA GLU A 101 18.94 -13.22 3.12
C GLU A 101 18.28 -14.30 2.24
N GLY A 102 17.87 -15.43 2.81
CA GLY A 102 17.22 -16.51 2.08
C GLY A 102 15.82 -16.16 1.54
N PHE A 103 15.11 -15.24 2.22
CA PHE A 103 13.83 -14.70 1.78
C PHE A 103 13.90 -13.19 1.65
N GLN A 104 13.53 -12.70 0.49
CA GLN A 104 13.47 -11.27 0.18
C GLN A 104 12.07 -10.93 -0.38
N PRO A 105 11.06 -10.89 0.50
CA PRO A 105 9.69 -10.64 0.10
C PRO A 105 9.55 -9.24 -0.49
N LYS A 106 8.74 -9.11 -1.53
CA LYS A 106 8.38 -7.82 -2.11
C LYS A 106 6.89 -7.57 -1.85
N VAL A 107 6.60 -6.62 -0.99
CA VAL A 107 5.25 -6.16 -0.67
C VAL A 107 5.17 -4.67 -0.94
N ILE A 108 4.14 -4.23 -1.66
CA ILE A 108 3.81 -2.84 -1.90
C ILE A 108 2.61 -2.50 -1.02
N ILE A 109 2.81 -1.64 -0.04
CA ILE A 109 1.79 -1.26 0.94
C ILE A 109 1.28 0.12 0.58
N ARG A 110 -0.03 0.25 0.34
CA ARG A 110 -0.70 1.52 0.11
C ARG A 110 -1.41 1.96 1.37
N THR A 111 -1.19 3.20 1.78
CA THR A 111 -1.93 3.82 2.86
C THR A 111 -2.11 5.31 2.58
N GLY A 112 -2.97 6.00 3.36
CA GLY A 112 -3.27 7.40 3.12
C GLY A 112 -3.39 8.24 4.38
N ILE A 113 -3.18 9.54 4.20
CA ILE A 113 -3.42 10.61 5.15
C ILE A 113 -4.75 11.27 4.78
N GLY A 114 -5.65 11.45 5.72
CA GLY A 114 -6.98 12.02 5.43
C GLY A 114 -7.88 10.96 4.77
N SER A 115 -8.94 11.31 4.05
CA SER A 115 -9.40 12.63 3.64
C SER A 115 -10.35 13.25 4.66
N THR A 116 -10.60 14.56 4.49
CA THR A 116 -11.63 15.28 5.26
C THR A 116 -12.94 15.41 4.49
N ARG A 117 -12.97 15.04 3.22
CA ARG A 117 -14.13 15.11 2.32
C ARG A 117 -14.31 13.81 1.54
N PRO A 118 -15.53 13.35 1.28
CA PRO A 118 -16.84 13.92 1.67
C PRO A 118 -17.19 13.73 3.15
N LEU A 119 -16.46 12.85 3.87
CA LEU A 119 -16.66 12.58 5.29
C LEU A 119 -15.43 13.01 6.09
N ASN A 120 -15.62 13.92 7.04
CA ASN A 120 -14.57 14.27 7.99
C ASN A 120 -14.61 13.32 9.21
N PRO A 121 -13.61 12.45 9.40
CA PRO A 121 -13.55 11.50 10.51
C PRO A 121 -13.05 12.15 11.80
N GLN A 122 -12.92 13.46 11.85
CA GLN A 122 -12.34 14.21 12.95
C GLN A 122 -10.90 13.72 13.27
N CYS A 123 -10.41 13.98 14.46
CA CYS A 123 -9.04 13.62 14.88
C CYS A 123 -8.75 12.11 14.88
N GLN A 124 -9.78 11.26 14.83
CA GLN A 124 -9.60 9.81 14.96
C GLN A 124 -8.88 9.17 13.77
N HIS A 125 -9.07 9.66 12.54
CA HIS A 125 -8.54 9.04 11.33
C HIS A 125 -7.82 10.00 10.38
N LEU A 126 -7.18 11.04 10.91
CA LEU A 126 -6.41 12.03 10.15
C LEU A 126 -4.90 11.99 10.45
N GLY A 127 -4.44 10.98 11.19
CA GLY A 127 -3.04 10.89 11.60
C GLY A 127 -2.09 10.66 10.42
N ASP A 128 -0.97 11.38 10.44
CA ASP A 128 0.21 11.08 9.62
C ASP A 128 1.26 10.41 10.51
N PHE A 129 1.53 9.14 10.27
CA PHE A 129 2.51 8.37 11.02
C PHE A 129 3.79 8.08 10.20
N THR A 130 3.98 8.79 9.09
CA THR A 130 5.10 8.57 8.16
C THR A 130 6.45 8.56 8.88
N GLU A 131 6.73 9.58 9.70
CA GLU A 131 8.01 9.69 10.38
C GLU A 131 8.19 8.62 11.48
N ALA A 132 7.12 8.28 12.20
CA ALA A 132 7.15 7.21 13.19
C ALA A 132 7.53 5.87 12.54
N PHE A 133 6.93 5.56 11.40
CA PHE A 133 7.25 4.33 10.67
C PHE A 133 8.64 4.35 10.04
N ARG A 134 9.12 5.50 9.55
CA ARG A 134 10.51 5.65 9.10
C ARG A 134 11.53 5.32 10.20
N LEU A 135 11.21 5.66 11.45
CA LEU A 135 12.07 5.34 12.60
C LEU A 135 11.99 3.88 13.04
N MET A 136 10.83 3.23 12.90
CA MET A 136 10.62 1.84 13.33
C MET A 136 11.15 0.82 12.31
N LEU A 137 11.09 1.14 11.02
CA LEU A 137 11.35 0.20 9.93
C LEU A 137 12.79 0.30 9.44
N THR A 138 13.40 -0.84 9.16
CA THR A 138 14.80 -0.94 8.71
C THR A 138 14.92 -1.48 7.29
N ASN A 139 14.01 -2.38 6.89
CA ASN A 139 14.01 -3.03 5.58
C ASN A 139 12.76 -2.71 4.75
N ILE A 140 11.97 -1.75 5.18
CA ILE A 140 10.80 -1.24 4.45
C ILE A 140 10.98 0.26 4.24
N GLU A 141 10.99 0.70 2.99
CA GLU A 141 11.08 2.12 2.64
C GLU A 141 9.70 2.77 2.75
N VAL A 142 9.63 3.95 3.38
CA VAL A 142 8.39 4.72 3.52
C VAL A 142 8.50 6.00 2.67
N ILE A 143 7.67 6.08 1.63
CA ILE A 143 7.64 7.19 0.68
C ILE A 143 6.30 7.90 0.80
N ARG A 144 6.31 9.20 1.14
CA ARG A 144 5.12 10.04 1.09
C ARG A 144 5.03 10.71 -0.28
N LEU A 145 3.87 10.61 -0.89
CA LEU A 145 3.59 11.11 -2.24
C LEU A 145 3.00 12.51 -2.16
N ASP A 146 3.87 13.50 -2.00
CA ASP A 146 3.47 14.90 -1.80
C ASP A 146 3.12 15.59 -3.13
N GLU A 147 3.77 15.19 -4.22
CA GLU A 147 3.56 15.76 -5.54
C GLU A 147 3.07 14.72 -6.55
N THR A 148 2.26 15.17 -7.50
CA THR A 148 1.64 14.31 -8.52
C THR A 148 2.67 13.56 -9.36
N GLU A 149 3.74 14.23 -9.73
CA GLU A 149 4.82 13.71 -10.57
C GLU A 149 5.65 12.61 -9.89
N ASP A 150 5.63 12.53 -8.56
CA ASP A 150 6.36 11.51 -7.78
C ASP A 150 5.62 10.17 -7.74
N ILE A 151 4.31 10.13 -8.01
CA ILE A 151 3.46 8.96 -7.83
C ILE A 151 3.93 7.81 -8.70
N PHE A 152 3.88 7.98 -10.02
CA PHE A 152 4.22 6.87 -10.93
C PHE A 152 5.65 6.39 -10.76
N PRO A 153 6.68 7.25 -10.66
CA PRO A 153 8.06 6.82 -10.40
C PRO A 153 8.21 6.03 -9.09
N ALA A 154 7.52 6.42 -8.02
CA ALA A 154 7.59 5.73 -6.74
C ALA A 154 6.99 4.32 -6.79
N TYR A 155 5.80 4.16 -7.42
CA TYR A 155 5.19 2.85 -7.63
C TYR A 155 6.01 1.96 -8.58
N LYS A 156 6.55 2.54 -9.65
CA LYS A 156 7.46 1.84 -10.56
C LYS A 156 8.70 1.34 -9.82
N LYS A 157 9.36 2.22 -9.03
CA LYS A 157 10.50 1.82 -8.18
C LYS A 157 10.14 0.69 -7.24
N ALA A 158 8.97 0.75 -6.59
CA ALA A 158 8.52 -0.28 -5.66
C ALA A 158 8.35 -1.65 -6.34
N LEU A 159 7.87 -1.70 -7.58
CA LEU A 159 7.76 -2.93 -8.36
C LEU A 159 9.12 -3.44 -8.83
N GLU A 160 9.95 -2.56 -9.41
CA GLU A 160 11.18 -2.93 -10.11
C GLU A 160 12.39 -3.12 -9.18
N ARG A 161 12.31 -2.70 -7.91
CA ARG A 161 13.42 -2.78 -6.97
C ARG A 161 13.96 -4.21 -6.79
N THR A 162 15.27 -4.32 -6.62
CA THR A 162 16.00 -5.60 -6.47
C THR A 162 16.83 -5.67 -5.20
N ASP A 163 16.68 -4.69 -4.31
CA ASP A 163 17.43 -4.57 -3.04
C ASP A 163 16.84 -5.40 -1.88
N GLY A 164 15.76 -6.14 -2.17
CA GLY A 164 15.07 -6.98 -1.18
C GLY A 164 14.28 -6.20 -0.14
N LYS A 165 13.94 -4.94 -0.40
CA LYS A 165 13.09 -4.13 0.48
C LYS A 165 11.63 -4.13 0.03
N CYS A 166 10.72 -4.01 1.00
CA CYS A 166 9.33 -3.65 0.75
C CYS A 166 9.16 -2.13 0.70
N THR A 167 7.98 -1.65 0.29
CA THR A 167 7.72 -0.20 0.19
C THR A 167 6.34 0.13 0.74
N ILE A 168 6.26 1.14 1.60
CA ILE A 168 5.02 1.82 1.98
C ILE A 168 4.90 3.10 1.17
N LEU A 169 3.80 3.24 0.45
CA LEU A 169 3.46 4.44 -0.32
C LEU A 169 2.30 5.14 0.39
N VAL A 170 2.54 6.38 0.79
CA VAL A 170 1.62 7.18 1.61
C VAL A 170 0.99 8.25 0.73
N GLU A 171 -0.31 8.15 0.53
CA GLU A 171 -1.09 9.00 -0.35
C GLU A 171 -1.84 10.08 0.45
N TRP A 172 -2.15 11.21 -0.19
CA TRP A 172 -3.00 12.24 0.37
C TRP A 172 -4.45 12.07 -0.11
N GLY A 173 -5.34 11.66 0.78
CA GLY A 173 -6.73 11.38 0.42
C GLY A 173 -7.49 12.61 -0.11
N ASP A 174 -7.19 13.81 0.38
CA ASP A 174 -7.82 15.04 -0.11
C ASP A 174 -7.34 15.42 -1.53
N TYR A 175 -6.11 15.05 -1.91
CA TYR A 175 -5.55 15.36 -3.24
C TYR A 175 -6.21 14.58 -4.38
N TYR A 176 -6.92 13.50 -4.10
CA TYR A 176 -7.66 12.76 -5.12
C TYR A 176 -8.66 13.63 -5.91
N ASN A 177 -9.15 14.71 -5.30
CA ASN A 177 -10.09 15.64 -5.92
C ASN A 177 -9.56 17.06 -6.09
N GLU A 178 -8.43 17.39 -5.48
CA GLU A 178 -7.94 18.79 -5.35
C GLU A 178 -6.69 19.08 -6.20
N LYS A 179 -5.89 18.09 -6.52
CA LYS A 179 -4.67 18.25 -7.35
C LYS A 179 -4.77 17.57 -8.71
#